data_aae63946477fc689d960e3ea071e82d8
#
_entry.id   aae63946477fc689d960e3ea071e82d8
#
_cell.length_a   1.000
_cell.length_b   1.000
_cell.length_c   1.000
_cell.angle_alpha   90.00
_cell.angle_beta   90.00
_cell.angle_gamma   90.00
#
_symmetry.space_group_name_H-M   'P 1'
#
loop_
_entity.id
_entity.type
_entity.pdbx_description
1 polymer ?
#
loop_
_entity_poly.entity_id
_entity_poly.type
_entity_poly.pdbx_seq_one_letter_code
_entity_poly.pdbx_strand_id
1 'polypeptide(L)'
;MERQIGHRVVGTIKSIKGTCGFGHKEGDTFELSMHNISGLCGLLAHDIYPWILVLQLGGEYPWGEKDAVTLECMDRHNALTIELRRVS
;
A
#
# COMPACT_ATOMS: atom_id res chain seq x y z
N MET A 1 -14.92 14.67 -9.17
CA MET A 1 -14.77 13.20 -9.31
C MET A 1 -13.39 12.88 -9.87
N GLU A 2 -12.69 11.98 -9.24
CA GLU A 2 -11.36 11.59 -9.70
C GLU A 2 -11.44 10.70 -10.93
N ARG A 3 -10.63 11.00 -11.92
CA ARG A 3 -10.52 10.20 -13.11
C ARG A 3 -9.54 9.05 -12.87
N GLN A 4 -9.91 7.84 -13.29
CA GLN A 4 -9.00 6.70 -13.18
C GLN A 4 -7.80 6.89 -14.12
N ILE A 5 -6.61 6.87 -13.54
CA ILE A 5 -5.36 6.98 -14.27
C ILE A 5 -4.60 5.68 -14.08
N GLY A 6 -4.29 5.00 -15.20
CA GLY A 6 -3.55 3.74 -15.14
C GLY A 6 -4.33 2.60 -14.49
N HIS A 7 -3.64 1.78 -13.72
CA HIS A 7 -4.21 0.59 -13.09
C HIS A 7 -4.74 0.89 -11.69
N ARG A 8 -5.70 0.08 -11.25
CA ARG A 8 -6.19 0.16 -9.88
C ARG A 8 -5.23 -0.60 -8.97
N VAL A 9 -4.95 -0.02 -7.80
CA VAL A 9 -4.05 -0.62 -6.82
C VAL A 9 -4.80 -0.76 -5.50
N VAL A 10 -4.71 -1.95 -4.89
CA VAL A 10 -5.32 -2.21 -3.59
C VAL A 10 -4.22 -2.57 -2.60
N GLY A 11 -4.23 -1.92 -1.44
CA GLY A 11 -3.35 -2.25 -0.33
C GLY A 11 -4.09 -3.10 0.68
N THR A 12 -3.47 -4.16 1.16
CA THR A 12 -4.03 -5.03 2.19
C THR A 12 -3.05 -5.15 3.35
N ILE A 13 -3.51 -4.90 4.56
CA ILE A 13 -2.68 -5.10 5.76
C ILE A 13 -2.56 -6.60 6.00
N LYS A 14 -1.36 -7.13 5.83
CA LYS A 14 -1.11 -8.58 5.93
C LYS A 14 -0.77 -9.01 7.34
N SER A 15 -0.03 -8.20 8.08
CA SER A 15 0.33 -8.54 9.44
C SER A 15 0.74 -7.30 10.22
N ILE A 16 0.60 -7.37 11.54
CA ILE A 16 1.04 -6.35 12.47
C ILE A 16 1.65 -7.09 13.65
N LYS A 17 2.91 -6.81 13.95
CA LYS A 17 3.59 -7.48 15.05
C LYS A 17 3.11 -6.94 16.40
N GLY A 18 2.88 -5.64 16.48
CA GLY A 18 2.38 -4.98 17.68
C GLY A 18 1.00 -4.37 17.43
N THR A 19 0.82 -3.13 17.84
CA THR A 19 -0.43 -2.39 17.65
C THR A 19 -0.13 -1.12 16.85
N CYS A 20 -0.84 -0.92 15.74
CA CYS A 20 -0.69 0.31 14.98
C CYS A 20 -1.30 1.48 15.74
N GLY A 21 -0.50 2.52 16.00
CA GLY A 21 -0.96 3.70 16.72
C GLY A 21 -2.08 4.44 16.00
N PHE A 22 -2.16 4.32 14.68
CA PHE A 22 -3.23 4.92 13.88
C PHE A 22 -4.52 4.09 13.91
N GLY A 23 -4.43 2.79 14.22
CA GLY A 23 -5.59 1.91 14.30
C GLY A 23 -5.77 0.93 13.16
N HIS A 24 -4.80 0.79 12.28
CA HIS A 24 -4.88 -0.20 11.21
C HIS A 24 -4.86 -1.61 11.77
N LYS A 25 -5.58 -2.51 11.12
CA LYS A 25 -5.71 -3.90 11.56
C LYS A 25 -5.42 -4.85 10.40
N GLU A 26 -4.98 -6.04 10.75
CA GLU A 26 -4.77 -7.12 9.80
C GLU A 26 -6.06 -7.39 9.02
N GLY A 27 -5.94 -7.49 7.71
CA GLY A 27 -7.09 -7.69 6.83
C GLY A 27 -7.70 -6.42 6.28
N ASP A 28 -7.35 -5.24 6.82
CA ASP A 28 -7.86 -3.97 6.27
C ASP A 28 -7.39 -3.81 4.82
N THR A 29 -8.27 -3.30 3.97
CA THR A 29 -7.97 -3.05 2.56
C THR A 29 -8.24 -1.60 2.21
N PHE A 30 -7.46 -1.08 1.26
CA PHE A 30 -7.55 0.30 0.82
C PHE A 30 -7.36 0.38 -0.69
N GLU A 31 -8.24 1.11 -1.38
CA GLU A 31 -8.00 1.42 -2.78
C GLU A 31 -7.12 2.65 -2.84
N LEU A 32 -5.95 2.52 -3.46
CA LEU A 32 -4.90 3.54 -3.42
C LEU A 32 -4.56 4.05 -4.81
N SER A 33 -4.25 5.34 -4.91
CA SER A 33 -3.82 5.94 -6.16
C SER A 33 -2.93 7.15 -5.86
N MET A 34 -2.38 7.74 -6.92
CA MET A 34 -1.56 8.93 -6.77
C MET A 34 -2.33 10.11 -6.15
N HIS A 35 -3.65 10.11 -6.24
CA HIS A 35 -4.49 11.18 -5.71
C HIS A 35 -5.31 10.79 -4.48
N ASN A 36 -5.23 9.54 -4.06
CA ASN A 36 -6.07 9.05 -2.97
C ASN A 36 -5.35 7.99 -2.14
N ILE A 37 -5.14 8.31 -0.88
CA ILE A 37 -4.51 7.37 0.06
C ILE A 37 -5.53 6.68 0.97
N SER A 38 -6.83 6.89 0.72
CA SER A 38 -7.94 6.20 1.39
C SER A 38 -7.88 6.21 2.92
N GLY A 39 -7.39 7.28 3.50
CA GLY A 39 -7.31 7.40 4.95
C GLY A 39 -6.19 6.61 5.60
N LEU A 40 -5.20 6.19 4.84
CA LEU A 40 -4.01 5.55 5.43
C LEU A 40 -3.31 6.49 6.40
N CYS A 41 -2.70 5.90 7.43
CA CYS A 41 -1.79 6.62 8.30
C CYS A 41 -0.75 7.38 7.46
N GLY A 42 -0.51 8.65 7.79
CA GLY A 42 0.42 9.47 7.03
C GLY A 42 1.83 8.91 6.97
N LEU A 43 2.29 8.29 8.05
CA LEU A 43 3.61 7.68 8.09
C LEU A 43 3.70 6.53 7.09
N LEU A 44 2.71 5.65 7.09
CA LEU A 44 2.66 4.53 6.15
C LEU A 44 2.50 5.03 4.72
N ALA A 45 1.61 5.99 4.48
CA ALA A 45 1.38 6.55 3.15
C ALA A 45 2.66 7.17 2.59
N HIS A 46 3.41 7.87 3.42
CA HIS A 46 4.68 8.46 3.00
C HIS A 46 5.66 7.39 2.53
N ASP A 47 5.75 6.28 3.25
CA ASP A 47 6.68 5.21 2.92
C ASP A 47 6.32 4.48 1.62
N ILE A 48 5.04 4.28 1.37
CA ILE A 48 4.60 3.43 0.26
C ILE A 48 4.17 4.20 -0.97
N TYR A 49 4.09 5.53 -0.90
CA TYR A 49 3.58 6.33 -2.01
C TYR A 49 4.32 6.10 -3.33
N PRO A 50 5.65 6.11 -3.40
CA PRO A 50 6.35 5.85 -4.65
C PRO A 50 6.04 4.46 -5.23
N TRP A 51 5.81 3.49 -4.36
CA TRP A 51 5.51 2.11 -4.77
C TRP A 51 4.12 2.01 -5.40
N ILE A 52 3.17 2.79 -4.89
CA ILE A 52 1.84 2.89 -5.49
C ILE A 52 1.96 3.40 -6.92
N LEU A 53 2.77 4.43 -7.14
CA LEU A 53 2.94 5.03 -8.46
C LEU A 53 3.48 4.04 -9.48
N VAL A 54 4.47 3.23 -9.09
CA VAL A 54 5.04 2.24 -10.01
C VAL A 54 3.97 1.26 -10.48
N LEU A 55 3.18 0.73 -9.55
CA LEU A 55 2.13 -0.23 -9.90
C LEU A 55 1.02 0.44 -10.71
N GLN A 56 0.60 1.62 -10.31
CA GLN A 56 -0.50 2.33 -10.99
C GLN A 56 -0.14 2.67 -12.44
N LEU A 57 1.10 3.03 -12.69
CA LEU A 57 1.53 3.48 -14.02
C LEU A 57 2.09 2.34 -14.88
N GLY A 58 1.93 1.09 -14.46
CA GLY A 58 2.26 -0.07 -15.27
C GLY A 58 3.69 -0.60 -15.11
N GLY A 59 4.42 -0.11 -14.12
CA GLY A 59 5.76 -0.59 -13.85
C GLY A 59 5.79 -1.94 -13.14
N GLU A 60 6.98 -2.50 -13.01
CA GLU A 60 7.21 -3.76 -12.32
C GLU A 60 8.46 -3.66 -11.45
N TYR A 61 8.50 -4.46 -10.41
CA TYR A 61 9.69 -4.60 -9.60
C TYR A 61 10.45 -5.84 -10.02
N PRO A 62 11.79 -5.83 -9.97
CA PRO A 62 12.59 -7.00 -10.37
C PRO A 62 12.50 -8.15 -9.36
N TRP A 63 11.84 -7.94 -8.25
CA TRP A 63 11.65 -8.96 -7.21
C TRP A 63 10.16 -9.10 -6.91
N GLY A 64 9.78 -10.25 -6.34
CA GLY A 64 8.40 -10.52 -5.97
C GLY A 64 7.51 -10.82 -7.17
N GLU A 65 6.24 -10.55 -7.02
CA GLU A 65 5.26 -10.78 -8.06
C GLU A 65 5.20 -9.62 -9.06
N LYS A 66 4.77 -9.94 -10.27
CA LYS A 66 4.64 -8.95 -11.33
C LYS A 66 3.70 -7.79 -10.94
N ASP A 67 2.58 -8.11 -10.32
CA ASP A 67 1.52 -7.14 -10.05
C ASP A 67 1.41 -6.76 -8.58
N ALA A 68 2.37 -7.15 -7.76
CA ALA A 68 2.28 -6.90 -6.32
C ALA A 68 3.65 -6.70 -5.68
N VAL A 69 3.66 -5.96 -4.58
CA VAL A 69 4.84 -5.77 -3.76
C VAL A 69 4.42 -5.74 -2.29
N THR A 70 5.22 -6.34 -1.43
CA THR A 70 4.97 -6.35 0.01
C THR A 70 5.98 -5.44 0.69
N LEU A 71 5.47 -4.51 1.50
CA LEU A 71 6.28 -3.49 2.14
C LEU A 71 6.01 -3.46 3.64
N GLU A 72 6.96 -2.94 4.39
CA GLU A 72 6.85 -2.77 5.82
C GLU A 72 6.79 -1.29 6.17
N CYS A 73 5.94 -0.94 7.14
CA CYS A 73 5.91 0.41 7.67
C CYS A 73 7.25 0.73 8.35
N MET A 74 7.65 1.99 8.27
CA MET A 74 8.87 2.50 8.89
C MET A 74 8.85 2.30 10.42
N ASP A 75 7.68 2.18 11.04
CA ASP A 75 7.54 1.85 12.46
C ASP A 75 7.90 0.38 12.68
N ARG A 76 9.17 0.12 12.89
CA ARG A 76 9.67 -1.24 13.08
C ARG A 76 9.24 -1.88 14.39
N HIS A 77 8.79 -1.06 15.32
CA HIS A 77 8.36 -1.53 16.63
C HIS A 77 7.09 -2.38 16.49
N ASN A 78 6.15 -1.92 15.68
CA ASN A 78 4.90 -2.62 15.44
C ASN A 78 4.91 -3.45 14.16
N ALA A 79 5.88 -3.23 13.29
CA ALA A 79 6.17 -4.04 12.11
C ALA A 79 4.93 -4.36 11.27
N LEU A 80 4.18 -3.33 10.89
CA LEU A 80 3.03 -3.50 10.02
C LEU A 80 3.50 -3.83 8.60
N THR A 81 2.94 -4.87 8.01
CA THR A 81 3.24 -5.29 6.65
C THR A 81 2.03 -5.07 5.76
N ILE A 82 2.22 -4.40 4.63
CA ILE A 82 1.16 -4.14 3.67
C ILE A 82 1.55 -4.72 2.31
N GLU A 83 0.58 -5.36 1.65
CA GLU A 83 0.74 -5.80 0.28
C GLU A 83 0.03 -4.81 -0.63
N LEU A 84 0.74 -4.30 -1.63
CA LEU A 84 0.15 -3.48 -2.68
C LEU A 84 -0.03 -4.37 -3.90
N ARG A 85 -1.25 -4.43 -4.43
CA ARG A 85 -1.56 -5.29 -5.58
C ARG A 85 -2.30 -4.51 -6.64
N ARG A 86 -1.84 -4.63 -7.87
CA ARG A 86 -2.52 -4.09 -9.04
C ARG A 86 -3.64 -5.05 -9.42
N VAL A 87 -4.88 -4.56 -9.46
CA VAL A 87 -6.05 -5.42 -9.64
C VAL A 87 -6.78 -5.22 -10.97
N SER A 88 -6.37 -4.24 -11.76
CA SER A 88 -6.98 -4.06 -13.09
C SER A 88 -6.11 -3.25 -14.03
#